data_47076a792f5dfc6a57a770f75e2284b0
#
_entry.id   47076a792f5dfc6a57a770f75e2284b0
#
_cell.length_a   1.000
_cell.length_b   1.000
_cell.length_c   1.000
_cell.angle_alpha   90.00
_cell.angle_beta   90.00
_cell.angle_gamma   90.00
#
_symmetry.space_group_name_H-M   'P 1'
#
loop_
_entity.id
_entity.type
_entity.pdbx_description
1 polymer ?
#
loop_
_entity_poly.entity_id
_entity_poly.type
_entity_poly.pdbx_seq_one_letter_code
_entity_poly.pdbx_strand_id
1 'polypeptide(L)'
;RSLEDVFTDKESTEEWLAHAYSFLGGYNLEVSNMLNTITNFADDIYFGGNSLDAYKTFKTGTYDESYRHSWGDSYKGIRQASIFIQNIDMNTKYTEEERADMKAQARFVRAYYYWLLLRKYGPVPLLPDEGLDYTSDYDDLAIQRSSYDECVEYIESEMRLAAKDLPLTRAINQVARPTRGAALAARARALIYSASPINNPRPGDPDKFSDLVDYEGNCLMSQEYNEYKWARAAAAARDVMELPGENNGHRYELYHKKATNIAEPGYPATITPYQDGDFSTKTWNEGGYSDIDPYESYRAVFNGSLAMYQNPELIFSRGRNQGANSIAEMVKLQMPKTLGGGNNAYGMTQKMCDAYYMANGDEFSREHFK
;
A
#
# COMPACT_ATOMS: atom_id res chain seq x y z
N ARG A 1 -19.99 -8.57 -29.01
CA ARG A 1 -18.58 -9.00 -29.20
C ARG A 1 -18.36 -10.24 -28.34
N SER A 2 -17.81 -11.30 -28.94
CA SER A 2 -17.37 -12.48 -28.20
C SER A 2 -16.06 -12.17 -27.44
N LEU A 3 -15.67 -13.03 -26.50
CA LEU A 3 -14.33 -12.92 -25.87
C LEU A 3 -13.22 -13.04 -26.91
N GLU A 4 -13.42 -13.88 -27.93
CA GLU A 4 -12.47 -14.02 -29.03
C GLU A 4 -12.30 -12.70 -29.80
N ASP A 5 -13.38 -11.98 -30.11
CA ASP A 5 -13.30 -10.67 -30.77
C ASP A 5 -12.50 -9.66 -29.95
N VAL A 6 -12.65 -9.70 -28.64
CA VAL A 6 -11.93 -8.80 -27.72
C VAL A 6 -10.44 -9.13 -27.66
N PHE A 7 -10.13 -10.41 -27.44
CA PHE A 7 -8.74 -10.85 -27.22
C PHE A 7 -7.96 -11.15 -28.51
N THR A 8 -8.50 -10.86 -29.67
CA THR A 8 -7.80 -10.83 -30.96
C THR A 8 -7.59 -9.42 -31.50
N ASP A 9 -8.14 -8.42 -30.82
CA ASP A 9 -7.95 -6.99 -31.12
C ASP A 9 -7.11 -6.29 -30.05
N LYS A 10 -6.12 -5.47 -30.46
CA LYS A 10 -5.20 -4.80 -29.51
C LYS A 10 -5.92 -3.79 -28.63
N GLU A 11 -6.71 -2.91 -29.23
CA GLU A 11 -7.41 -1.84 -28.51
C GLU A 11 -8.37 -2.40 -27.47
N SER A 12 -9.22 -3.35 -27.89
CA SER A 12 -10.17 -4.00 -26.98
C SER A 12 -9.47 -4.79 -25.85
N THR A 13 -8.33 -5.40 -26.12
CA THR A 13 -7.53 -6.09 -25.11
C THR A 13 -6.95 -5.12 -24.09
N GLU A 14 -6.41 -3.97 -24.53
CA GLU A 14 -5.89 -2.91 -23.63
C GLU A 14 -7.01 -2.27 -22.81
N GLU A 15 -8.17 -2.03 -23.41
CA GLU A 15 -9.37 -1.55 -22.70
C GLU A 15 -9.82 -2.52 -21.60
N TRP A 16 -9.77 -3.83 -21.87
CA TRP A 16 -10.10 -4.83 -20.85
C TRP A 16 -9.13 -4.82 -19.68
N LEU A 17 -7.82 -4.73 -19.95
CA LEU A 17 -6.83 -4.59 -18.90
C LEU A 17 -7.06 -3.31 -18.09
N ALA A 18 -7.29 -2.20 -18.76
CA ALA A 18 -7.60 -0.94 -18.10
C ALA A 18 -8.89 -1.03 -17.25
N HIS A 19 -9.89 -1.75 -17.73
CA HIS A 19 -11.11 -2.01 -16.97
C HIS A 19 -10.84 -2.86 -15.72
N ALA A 20 -9.97 -3.87 -15.79
CA ALA A 20 -9.57 -4.63 -14.62
C ALA A 20 -8.92 -3.75 -13.55
N TYR A 21 -8.15 -2.72 -13.94
CA TYR A 21 -7.61 -1.72 -13.02
C TYR A 21 -8.65 -0.75 -12.45
N SER A 22 -9.76 -0.54 -13.15
CA SER A 22 -10.69 0.56 -12.82
C SER A 22 -11.38 0.43 -11.46
N PHE A 23 -11.50 -0.79 -10.96
CA PHE A 23 -12.07 -1.08 -9.64
C PHE A 23 -11.07 -0.84 -8.49
N LEU A 24 -9.79 -0.68 -8.78
CA LEU A 24 -8.87 -0.10 -7.82
C LEU A 24 -9.27 1.36 -7.61
N GLY A 25 -10.00 1.62 -6.58
CA GLY A 25 -10.30 2.98 -6.16
C GLY A 25 -9.03 3.82 -6.05
N GLY A 26 -9.15 5.14 -6.12
CA GLY A 26 -8.04 6.00 -5.73
C GLY A 26 -7.60 5.63 -4.31
N TYR A 27 -6.31 5.79 -3.99
CA TYR A 27 -5.74 5.49 -2.67
C TYR A 27 -6.57 6.05 -1.51
N ASN A 28 -7.09 7.24 -1.67
CA ASN A 28 -8.00 7.91 -0.76
C ASN A 28 -9.38 7.24 -0.67
N LEU A 29 -9.77 6.39 -1.61
CA LEU A 29 -11.05 5.69 -1.59
C LEU A 29 -11.03 4.42 -0.74
N GLU A 30 -9.89 3.99 -0.25
CA GLU A 30 -9.87 2.91 0.76
C GLU A 30 -10.66 3.30 2.00
N VAL A 31 -10.81 4.59 2.25
CA VAL A 31 -11.56 5.12 3.39
C VAL A 31 -12.55 6.22 2.98
N SER A 32 -12.81 6.44 1.74
CA SER A 32 -13.86 7.24 1.11
C SER A 32 -13.47 8.46 0.30
N ASN A 33 -12.70 9.35 0.80
CA ASN A 33 -12.24 10.55 0.11
C ASN A 33 -11.07 11.18 0.89
N MET A 34 -10.52 12.27 0.40
CA MET A 34 -9.40 12.94 1.04
C MET A 34 -9.66 13.44 2.45
N LEU A 35 -10.91 13.70 2.78
CA LEU A 35 -11.32 14.18 4.09
C LEU A 35 -11.36 13.04 5.12
N ASN A 36 -11.35 11.79 4.66
CA ASN A 36 -11.47 10.59 5.47
C ASN A 36 -10.34 9.62 5.14
N THR A 37 -9.10 10.07 5.29
CA THR A 37 -7.93 9.19 5.13
C THR A 37 -7.88 8.15 6.23
N ILE A 38 -7.24 7.02 5.98
CA ILE A 38 -7.14 5.93 6.95
C ILE A 38 -6.50 6.39 8.28
N THR A 39 -5.60 7.35 8.24
CA THR A 39 -4.97 7.96 9.41
C THR A 39 -5.94 8.67 10.35
N ASN A 40 -7.10 9.12 9.84
CA ASN A 40 -8.16 9.71 10.68
C ASN A 40 -8.85 8.69 11.59
N PHE A 41 -8.72 7.40 11.28
CA PHE A 41 -9.34 6.32 12.04
C PHE A 41 -8.36 5.63 12.99
N ALA A 42 -7.08 5.96 12.85
CA ALA A 42 -6.03 5.60 13.79
C ALA A 42 -5.90 6.66 14.90
N ASP A 43 -4.87 6.59 15.68
CA ASP A 43 -4.60 7.50 16.79
C ASP A 43 -3.48 8.52 16.52
N ASP A 44 -3.12 8.71 15.24
CA ASP A 44 -2.07 9.65 14.79
C ASP A 44 -2.62 11.03 14.47
N ILE A 45 -3.82 11.11 13.88
CA ILE A 45 -4.43 12.37 13.47
C ILE A 45 -5.83 12.52 14.09
N TYR A 46 -6.15 13.73 14.46
CA TYR A 46 -7.48 14.13 14.86
C TYR A 46 -8.08 15.07 13.83
N PHE A 47 -9.31 14.80 13.40
CA PHE A 47 -10.08 15.70 12.56
C PHE A 47 -11.09 16.48 13.38
N GLY A 48 -10.92 17.80 13.46
CA GLY A 48 -11.79 18.71 14.23
C GLY A 48 -12.98 19.26 13.46
N GLY A 49 -13.18 18.89 12.20
CA GLY A 49 -14.27 19.38 11.36
C GLY A 49 -15.63 18.77 11.72
N ASN A 50 -16.68 19.58 11.70
CA ASN A 50 -18.02 19.15 12.12
C ASN A 50 -18.79 18.30 11.11
N SER A 51 -18.30 18.13 9.88
CA SER A 51 -19.12 17.66 8.76
C SER A 51 -18.72 16.29 8.19
N LEU A 52 -17.84 15.55 8.85
CA LEU A 52 -17.41 14.25 8.32
C LEU A 52 -18.19 13.11 8.97
N ASP A 53 -19.27 12.73 8.34
CA ASP A 53 -20.10 11.61 8.78
C ASP A 53 -19.30 10.30 8.87
N ALA A 54 -18.38 10.06 7.91
CA ALA A 54 -17.54 8.87 7.95
C ALA A 54 -16.63 8.82 9.18
N TYR A 55 -15.97 9.92 9.51
CA TYR A 55 -15.12 10.00 10.70
C TYR A 55 -15.92 9.74 11.98
N LYS A 56 -17.05 10.43 12.13
CA LYS A 56 -17.94 10.24 13.27
C LYS A 56 -18.45 8.82 13.37
N THR A 57 -18.93 8.27 12.24
CA THR A 57 -19.49 6.93 12.17
C THR A 57 -18.51 5.87 12.61
N PHE A 58 -17.26 5.92 12.11
CA PHE A 58 -16.22 4.95 12.50
C PHE A 58 -15.74 5.17 13.94
N LYS A 59 -15.50 6.42 14.37
CA LYS A 59 -14.99 6.71 15.72
C LYS A 59 -16.01 6.42 16.81
N THR A 60 -17.30 6.49 16.50
CA THR A 60 -18.38 6.18 17.45
C THR A 60 -18.87 4.73 17.34
N GLY A 61 -18.37 3.95 16.38
CA GLY A 61 -18.82 2.59 16.18
C GLY A 61 -20.27 2.44 15.69
N THR A 62 -20.82 3.49 15.09
CA THR A 62 -22.22 3.51 14.60
C THR A 62 -22.34 3.13 13.13
N TYR A 63 -21.45 2.30 12.64
CA TYR A 63 -21.47 1.79 11.26
C TYR A 63 -22.06 0.37 11.20
N ASP A 64 -22.58 0.03 10.05
CA ASP A 64 -23.02 -1.32 9.69
C ASP A 64 -22.21 -1.86 8.50
N GLU A 65 -22.45 -3.11 8.11
CA GLU A 65 -21.74 -3.78 7.04
C GLU A 65 -21.91 -3.12 5.67
N SER A 66 -22.95 -2.32 5.47
CA SER A 66 -23.19 -1.59 4.22
C SER A 66 -22.36 -0.34 4.09
N TYR A 67 -21.82 0.17 5.21
CA TYR A 67 -21.13 1.44 5.23
C TYR A 67 -19.73 1.34 4.65
N ARG A 68 -19.48 2.09 3.57
CA ARG A 68 -18.16 2.15 2.91
C ARG A 68 -17.61 0.78 2.49
N HIS A 69 -18.47 -0.15 2.13
CA HIS A 69 -18.03 -1.44 1.63
C HIS A 69 -17.31 -1.32 0.28
N SER A 70 -16.39 -2.22 0.01
CA SER A 70 -15.68 -2.36 -1.27
C SER A 70 -15.71 -3.81 -1.79
N TRP A 71 -16.55 -4.65 -1.19
CA TRP A 71 -16.66 -6.07 -1.50
C TRP A 71 -17.00 -6.32 -2.96
N GLY A 72 -18.14 -5.78 -3.40
CA GLY A 72 -18.63 -6.01 -4.76
C GLY A 72 -17.67 -5.52 -5.84
N ASP A 73 -17.09 -4.34 -5.67
CA ASP A 73 -16.18 -3.78 -6.66
C ASP A 73 -14.85 -4.54 -6.71
N SER A 74 -14.35 -4.99 -5.57
CA SER A 74 -13.15 -5.82 -5.52
C SER A 74 -13.36 -7.15 -6.25
N TYR A 75 -14.49 -7.84 -6.03
CA TYR A 75 -14.78 -9.08 -6.74
C TYR A 75 -15.08 -8.90 -8.23
N LYS A 76 -15.67 -7.77 -8.63
CA LYS A 76 -15.77 -7.41 -10.06
C LYS A 76 -14.37 -7.28 -10.68
N GLY A 77 -13.47 -6.58 -10.01
CA GLY A 77 -12.07 -6.44 -10.45
C GLY A 77 -11.35 -7.79 -10.55
N ILE A 78 -11.50 -8.64 -9.55
CA ILE A 78 -10.97 -10.02 -9.55
C ILE A 78 -11.46 -10.79 -10.76
N ARG A 79 -12.77 -10.76 -11.04
CA ARG A 79 -13.35 -11.42 -12.20
C ARG A 79 -12.76 -10.91 -13.51
N GLN A 80 -12.67 -9.60 -13.69
CA GLN A 80 -12.12 -9.01 -14.92
C GLN A 80 -10.65 -9.38 -15.12
N ALA A 81 -9.87 -9.39 -14.06
CA ALA A 81 -8.48 -9.82 -14.10
C ALA A 81 -8.35 -11.31 -14.43
N SER A 82 -9.17 -12.17 -13.85
CA SER A 82 -9.17 -13.62 -14.14
C SER A 82 -9.50 -13.91 -15.59
N ILE A 83 -10.52 -13.25 -16.16
CA ILE A 83 -10.87 -13.38 -17.58
C ILE A 83 -9.71 -12.94 -18.47
N PHE A 84 -9.04 -11.82 -18.10
CA PHE A 84 -7.88 -11.34 -18.85
C PHE A 84 -6.73 -12.36 -18.85
N ILE A 85 -6.39 -12.89 -17.68
CA ILE A 85 -5.31 -13.87 -17.52
C ILE A 85 -5.55 -15.12 -18.38
N GLN A 86 -6.79 -15.58 -18.45
CA GLN A 86 -7.15 -16.79 -19.21
C GLN A 86 -7.13 -16.59 -20.72
N ASN A 87 -7.29 -15.36 -21.21
CA ASN A 87 -7.54 -15.11 -22.62
C ASN A 87 -6.43 -14.31 -23.34
N ILE A 88 -5.52 -13.65 -22.63
CA ILE A 88 -4.49 -12.78 -23.25
C ILE A 88 -3.59 -13.53 -24.23
N ASP A 89 -3.33 -14.80 -23.99
CA ASP A 89 -2.45 -15.61 -24.86
C ASP A 89 -3.05 -15.83 -26.27
N MET A 90 -4.34 -15.60 -26.47
CA MET A 90 -4.96 -15.61 -27.79
C MET A 90 -4.54 -14.41 -28.67
N ASN A 91 -4.03 -13.33 -28.06
CA ASN A 91 -3.69 -12.15 -28.84
C ASN A 91 -2.29 -12.24 -29.43
N THR A 92 -2.22 -12.82 -30.62
CA THR A 92 -0.96 -12.97 -31.37
C THR A 92 -0.43 -11.69 -32.00
N LYS A 93 -1.18 -10.57 -31.90
CA LYS A 93 -0.69 -9.23 -32.30
C LYS A 93 0.30 -8.63 -31.31
N TYR A 94 0.40 -9.20 -30.11
CA TYR A 94 1.44 -8.90 -29.12
C TYR A 94 2.53 -9.96 -29.17
N THR A 95 3.74 -9.56 -28.83
CA THR A 95 4.84 -10.52 -28.62
C THR A 95 4.57 -11.38 -27.38
N GLU A 96 5.29 -12.46 -27.22
CA GLU A 96 5.20 -13.30 -26.03
C GLU A 96 5.54 -12.51 -24.76
N GLU A 97 6.56 -11.66 -24.84
CA GLU A 97 7.02 -10.81 -23.72
C GLU A 97 5.94 -9.77 -23.35
N GLU A 98 5.31 -9.13 -24.33
CA GLU A 98 4.22 -8.20 -24.11
C GLU A 98 3.02 -8.88 -23.45
N ARG A 99 2.65 -10.08 -23.91
CA ARG A 99 1.58 -10.87 -23.28
C ARG A 99 1.92 -11.28 -21.85
N ALA A 100 3.16 -11.69 -21.61
CA ALA A 100 3.63 -12.06 -20.28
C ALA A 100 3.56 -10.88 -19.31
N ASP A 101 3.98 -9.68 -19.72
CA ASP A 101 3.85 -8.45 -18.91
C ASP A 101 2.39 -8.12 -18.64
N MET A 102 1.53 -8.14 -19.65
CA MET A 102 0.10 -7.82 -19.50
C MET A 102 -0.61 -8.84 -18.58
N LYS A 103 -0.28 -10.12 -18.71
CA LYS A 103 -0.76 -11.19 -17.82
C LYS A 103 -0.29 -10.96 -16.39
N ALA A 104 0.98 -10.60 -16.20
CA ALA A 104 1.54 -10.30 -14.89
C ALA A 104 0.90 -9.07 -14.25
N GLN A 105 0.55 -8.05 -15.02
CA GLN A 105 -0.21 -6.89 -14.55
C GLN A 105 -1.60 -7.31 -14.05
N ALA A 106 -2.32 -8.12 -14.80
CA ALA A 106 -3.63 -8.61 -14.40
C ALA A 106 -3.54 -9.49 -13.13
N ARG A 107 -2.50 -10.32 -13.03
CA ARG A 107 -2.20 -11.13 -11.85
C ARG A 107 -1.92 -10.26 -10.61
N PHE A 108 -1.10 -9.22 -10.77
CA PHE A 108 -0.84 -8.24 -9.72
C PHE A 108 -2.12 -7.54 -9.24
N VAL A 109 -2.94 -7.05 -10.17
CA VAL A 109 -4.19 -6.35 -9.86
C VAL A 109 -5.16 -7.25 -9.12
N ARG A 110 -5.33 -8.51 -9.56
CA ARG A 110 -6.17 -9.50 -8.90
C ARG A 110 -5.72 -9.78 -7.46
N ALA A 111 -4.44 -10.06 -7.28
CA ALA A 111 -3.88 -10.28 -5.95
C ALA A 111 -4.00 -9.05 -5.05
N TYR A 112 -3.88 -7.85 -5.62
CA TYR A 112 -4.05 -6.61 -4.87
C TYR A 112 -5.51 -6.39 -4.43
N TYR A 113 -6.51 -6.77 -5.24
CA TYR A 113 -7.91 -6.77 -4.79
C TYR A 113 -8.13 -7.71 -3.61
N TYR A 114 -7.57 -8.91 -3.66
CA TYR A 114 -7.63 -9.83 -2.51
C TYR A 114 -6.92 -9.28 -1.28
N TRP A 115 -5.81 -8.59 -1.46
CA TRP A 115 -5.14 -7.88 -0.36
C TRP A 115 -6.05 -6.81 0.26
N LEU A 116 -6.70 -5.99 -0.54
CA LEU A 116 -7.64 -4.97 -0.06
C LEU A 116 -8.82 -5.59 0.70
N LEU A 117 -9.36 -6.70 0.19
CA LEU A 117 -10.41 -7.47 0.86
C LEU A 117 -9.93 -8.03 2.19
N LEU A 118 -8.80 -8.73 2.19
CA LEU A 118 -8.22 -9.35 3.38
C LEU A 118 -7.95 -8.32 4.48
N ARG A 119 -7.35 -7.19 4.13
CA ARG A 119 -7.04 -6.12 5.07
C ARG A 119 -8.29 -5.52 5.71
N LYS A 120 -9.39 -5.43 4.95
CA LYS A 120 -10.61 -4.76 5.39
C LYS A 120 -11.58 -5.71 6.10
N TYR A 121 -11.71 -6.93 5.61
CA TYR A 121 -12.73 -7.88 6.06
C TYR A 121 -12.16 -9.11 6.77
N GLY A 122 -10.84 -9.28 6.79
CA GLY A 122 -10.21 -10.53 7.24
C GLY A 122 -10.36 -11.65 6.21
N PRO A 123 -10.56 -12.91 6.65
CA PRO A 123 -10.76 -14.05 5.76
C PRO A 123 -11.88 -13.83 4.74
N VAL A 124 -11.61 -14.16 3.48
CA VAL A 124 -12.55 -13.98 2.36
C VAL A 124 -12.55 -15.20 1.45
N PRO A 125 -13.62 -15.41 0.66
CA PRO A 125 -13.64 -16.45 -0.36
C PRO A 125 -12.57 -16.21 -1.44
N LEU A 126 -11.77 -17.24 -1.72
CA LEU A 126 -10.90 -17.28 -2.89
C LEU A 126 -11.65 -17.95 -4.04
N LEU A 127 -11.89 -17.20 -5.11
CA LEU A 127 -12.68 -17.71 -6.25
C LEU A 127 -11.78 -18.49 -7.21
N PRO A 128 -12.28 -19.54 -7.86
CA PRO A 128 -11.57 -20.22 -8.93
C PRO A 128 -11.34 -19.28 -10.13
N ASP A 129 -10.25 -19.49 -10.85
CA ASP A 129 -9.87 -18.66 -12.00
C ASP A 129 -10.91 -18.70 -13.12
N GLU A 130 -11.55 -19.85 -13.32
CA GLU A 130 -12.62 -20.05 -14.31
C GLU A 130 -13.88 -19.24 -14.01
N GLY A 131 -14.01 -18.79 -12.76
CA GLY A 131 -15.23 -18.18 -12.25
C GLY A 131 -16.25 -19.22 -11.80
N LEU A 132 -17.45 -18.77 -11.52
CA LEU A 132 -18.55 -19.59 -11.05
C LEU A 132 -19.56 -19.81 -12.19
N ASP A 133 -20.13 -20.98 -12.23
CA ASP A 133 -21.29 -21.26 -13.08
C ASP A 133 -22.55 -20.67 -12.42
N TYR A 134 -22.95 -19.49 -12.85
CA TYR A 134 -24.11 -18.77 -12.30
C TYR A 134 -25.45 -19.42 -12.63
N THR A 135 -25.45 -20.53 -13.37
CA THR A 135 -26.64 -21.36 -13.59
C THR A 135 -26.81 -22.45 -12.53
N SER A 136 -25.80 -22.65 -11.71
CA SER A 136 -25.78 -23.57 -10.57
C SER A 136 -26.73 -23.14 -9.45
N ASP A 137 -27.08 -24.06 -8.59
CA ASP A 137 -27.87 -23.79 -7.39
C ASP A 137 -27.12 -22.83 -6.43
N TYR A 138 -27.88 -22.14 -5.59
CA TYR A 138 -27.34 -21.17 -4.65
C TYR A 138 -26.25 -21.75 -3.75
N ASP A 139 -26.42 -22.98 -3.29
CA ASP A 139 -25.44 -23.63 -2.40
C ASP A 139 -24.09 -23.87 -3.10
N ASP A 140 -24.10 -24.14 -4.40
CA ASP A 140 -22.88 -24.29 -5.22
C ASP A 140 -22.19 -22.94 -5.47
N LEU A 141 -22.94 -21.85 -5.44
CA LEU A 141 -22.42 -20.48 -5.59
C LEU A 141 -21.96 -19.87 -4.27
N ALA A 142 -22.37 -20.45 -3.14
CA ALA A 142 -22.03 -19.98 -1.81
C ALA A 142 -20.64 -20.49 -1.38
N ILE A 143 -19.58 -19.95 -1.99
CA ILE A 143 -18.22 -20.30 -1.63
C ILE A 143 -17.90 -19.76 -0.23
N GLN A 144 -17.50 -20.66 0.66
CA GLN A 144 -17.08 -20.28 2.03
C GLN A 144 -15.78 -19.48 2.00
N ARG A 145 -15.54 -18.77 3.10
CA ARG A 145 -14.28 -18.02 3.29
C ARG A 145 -13.11 -19.00 3.42
N SER A 146 -11.99 -18.66 2.80
CA SER A 146 -10.70 -19.29 3.09
C SER A 146 -10.11 -18.69 4.36
N SER A 147 -9.24 -19.43 5.04
CA SER A 147 -8.55 -18.90 6.22
C SER A 147 -7.69 -17.67 5.87
N TYR A 148 -7.37 -16.88 6.89
CA TYR A 148 -6.46 -15.74 6.72
C TYR A 148 -5.13 -16.17 6.09
N ASP A 149 -4.56 -17.26 6.59
CA ASP A 149 -3.28 -17.78 6.09
C ASP A 149 -3.38 -18.27 4.65
N GLU A 150 -4.47 -18.94 4.25
CA GLU A 150 -4.70 -19.32 2.86
C GLU A 150 -4.82 -18.10 1.95
N CYS A 151 -5.50 -17.05 2.38
CA CYS A 151 -5.58 -15.80 1.64
C CYS A 151 -4.20 -15.15 1.48
N VAL A 152 -3.38 -15.14 2.51
CA VAL A 152 -2.00 -14.63 2.45
C VAL A 152 -1.15 -15.45 1.49
N GLU A 153 -1.23 -16.78 1.55
CA GLU A 153 -0.50 -17.67 0.62
C GLU A 153 -0.89 -17.42 -0.84
N TYR A 154 -2.16 -17.23 -1.10
CA TYR A 154 -2.64 -16.87 -2.44
C TYR A 154 -2.04 -15.54 -2.90
N ILE A 155 -2.14 -14.49 -2.09
CA ILE A 155 -1.62 -13.16 -2.42
C ILE A 155 -0.09 -13.21 -2.62
N GLU A 156 0.62 -13.84 -1.71
CA GLU A 156 2.07 -13.99 -1.75
C GLU A 156 2.52 -14.70 -3.04
N SER A 157 1.93 -15.84 -3.35
CA SER A 157 2.29 -16.64 -4.51
C SER A 157 1.96 -15.92 -5.82
N GLU A 158 0.81 -15.26 -5.92
CA GLU A 158 0.40 -14.50 -7.09
C GLU A 158 1.30 -13.27 -7.33
N MET A 159 1.67 -12.56 -6.28
CA MET A 159 2.60 -11.43 -6.38
C MET A 159 4.00 -11.90 -6.81
N ARG A 160 4.46 -13.02 -6.29
CA ARG A 160 5.75 -13.63 -6.67
C ARG A 160 5.75 -14.09 -8.12
N LEU A 161 4.67 -14.69 -8.60
CA LEU A 161 4.50 -15.06 -10.01
C LEU A 161 4.46 -13.82 -10.91
N ALA A 162 3.72 -12.80 -10.55
CA ALA A 162 3.68 -11.54 -11.28
C ALA A 162 5.07 -10.88 -11.38
N ALA A 163 5.83 -10.89 -10.29
CA ALA A 163 7.16 -10.28 -10.24
C ALA A 163 8.14 -10.88 -11.27
N LYS A 164 7.97 -12.12 -11.70
CA LYS A 164 8.84 -12.75 -12.69
C LYS A 164 8.78 -12.08 -14.06
N ASP A 165 7.58 -11.65 -14.47
CA ASP A 165 7.33 -11.13 -15.82
C ASP A 165 7.12 -9.60 -15.83
N LEU A 166 6.99 -8.95 -14.66
CA LEU A 166 6.96 -7.51 -14.55
C LEU A 166 8.37 -6.92 -14.73
N PRO A 167 8.50 -5.79 -15.47
CA PRO A 167 9.78 -5.13 -15.66
C PRO A 167 10.28 -4.46 -14.38
N LEU A 168 11.58 -4.23 -14.28
CA LEU A 168 12.19 -3.47 -13.18
C LEU A 168 11.79 -2.00 -13.21
N THR A 169 11.61 -1.45 -14.41
CA THR A 169 11.27 -0.03 -14.61
C THR A 169 10.16 0.12 -15.64
N ARG A 170 9.44 1.23 -15.58
CA ARG A 170 8.43 1.62 -16.56
C ARG A 170 8.81 2.93 -17.24
N ALA A 171 8.42 3.08 -18.49
CA ALA A 171 8.47 4.37 -19.16
C ALA A 171 7.58 5.39 -18.44
N ILE A 172 7.92 6.69 -18.56
CA ILE A 172 7.24 7.76 -17.83
C ILE A 172 5.72 7.83 -18.10
N ASN A 173 5.28 7.43 -19.28
CA ASN A 173 3.87 7.33 -19.63
C ASN A 173 3.16 6.07 -19.09
N GLN A 174 3.89 5.20 -18.40
CA GLN A 174 3.40 3.95 -17.82
C GLN A 174 3.65 3.84 -16.31
N VAL A 175 3.95 4.93 -15.64
CA VAL A 175 4.29 4.94 -14.19
C VAL A 175 3.17 4.42 -13.28
N ALA A 176 1.93 4.45 -13.75
CA ALA A 176 0.78 3.90 -13.03
C ALA A 176 0.62 2.38 -13.19
N ARG A 177 1.49 1.71 -13.94
CA ARG A 177 1.52 0.25 -14.08
C ARG A 177 2.56 -0.35 -13.13
N PRO A 178 2.31 -1.53 -12.54
CA PRO A 178 3.21 -2.12 -11.56
C PRO A 178 4.55 -2.53 -12.19
N THR A 179 5.57 -2.43 -11.38
CA THR A 179 6.91 -2.97 -11.63
C THR A 179 7.12 -4.24 -10.82
N ARG A 180 8.24 -4.92 -11.05
CA ARG A 180 8.68 -6.04 -10.21
C ARG A 180 8.76 -5.65 -8.74
N GLY A 181 9.30 -4.47 -8.45
CA GLY A 181 9.36 -3.93 -7.09
C GLY A 181 7.99 -3.73 -6.46
N ALA A 182 6.99 -3.27 -7.23
CA ALA A 182 5.62 -3.12 -6.73
C ALA A 182 5.02 -4.46 -6.28
N ALA A 183 5.19 -5.52 -7.08
CA ALA A 183 4.69 -6.85 -6.73
C ALA A 183 5.40 -7.44 -5.51
N LEU A 184 6.72 -7.33 -5.44
CA LEU A 184 7.51 -7.82 -4.31
C LEU A 184 7.25 -7.03 -3.02
N ALA A 185 7.01 -5.72 -3.12
CA ALA A 185 6.66 -4.89 -1.97
C ALA A 185 5.24 -5.21 -1.45
N ALA A 186 4.27 -5.44 -2.34
CA ALA A 186 2.94 -5.88 -1.95
C ALA A 186 2.97 -7.26 -1.28
N ARG A 187 3.78 -8.18 -1.80
CA ARG A 187 4.06 -9.47 -1.17
C ARG A 187 4.61 -9.32 0.24
N ALA A 188 5.65 -8.50 0.42
CA ALA A 188 6.26 -8.25 1.72
C ALA A 188 5.25 -7.66 2.71
N ARG A 189 4.38 -6.76 2.26
CA ARG A 189 3.32 -6.17 3.08
C ARG A 189 2.31 -7.21 3.55
N ALA A 190 1.84 -8.09 2.69
CA ALA A 190 0.92 -9.16 3.06
C ALA A 190 1.55 -10.11 4.09
N LEU A 191 2.82 -10.47 3.92
CA LEU A 191 3.54 -11.35 4.82
C LEU A 191 3.81 -10.72 6.20
N ILE A 192 4.13 -9.43 6.28
CA ILE A 192 4.34 -8.77 7.58
C ILE A 192 3.01 -8.62 8.35
N TYR A 193 1.90 -8.38 7.66
CA TYR A 193 0.58 -8.41 8.30
C TYR A 193 0.23 -9.79 8.83
N SER A 194 0.55 -10.85 8.08
CA SER A 194 0.38 -12.23 8.55
C SER A 194 1.20 -12.56 9.80
N ALA A 195 2.37 -11.94 9.93
CA ALA A 195 3.25 -12.12 11.10
C ALA A 195 2.84 -11.26 12.29
N SER A 196 2.02 -10.22 12.10
CA SER A 196 1.63 -9.28 13.16
C SER A 196 0.83 -9.97 14.27
N PRO A 197 0.84 -9.44 15.50
CA PRO A 197 0.25 -10.12 16.68
C PRO A 197 -1.22 -10.50 16.52
N ILE A 198 -2.02 -9.68 15.82
CA ILE A 198 -3.45 -10.00 15.60
C ILE A 198 -3.65 -11.25 14.73
N ASN A 199 -2.74 -11.53 13.81
CA ASN A 199 -2.80 -12.65 12.88
C ASN A 199 -1.85 -13.79 13.23
N ASN A 200 -1.00 -13.59 14.23
CA ASN A 200 0.00 -14.54 14.70
C ASN A 200 0.13 -14.41 16.24
N PRO A 201 -0.91 -14.83 16.98
CA PRO A 201 -1.04 -14.59 18.41
C PRO A 201 0.01 -15.35 19.19
N ARG A 202 0.62 -14.69 20.17
CA ARG A 202 1.55 -15.31 21.10
C ARG A 202 0.80 -16.06 22.21
N PRO A 203 1.44 -17.01 22.88
CA PRO A 203 0.87 -17.63 24.08
C PRO A 203 0.48 -16.55 25.10
N GLY A 204 -0.77 -16.59 25.55
CA GLY A 204 -1.29 -15.62 26.52
C GLY A 204 -1.98 -14.38 25.93
N ASP A 205 -1.94 -14.20 24.63
CA ASP A 205 -2.72 -13.12 23.98
C ASP A 205 -4.22 -13.36 24.20
N PRO A 206 -5.00 -12.30 24.53
CA PRO A 206 -6.35 -12.47 25.05
C PRO A 206 -7.38 -12.87 23.98
N ASP A 207 -7.18 -12.49 22.74
CA ASP A 207 -8.15 -12.74 21.66
C ASP A 207 -7.46 -13.37 20.44
N LYS A 208 -7.93 -14.56 20.08
CA LYS A 208 -7.46 -15.33 18.92
C LYS A 208 -8.52 -15.49 17.84
N PHE A 209 -9.68 -14.84 17.96
CA PHE A 209 -10.82 -15.00 17.06
C PHE A 209 -11.20 -16.46 16.84
N SER A 210 -11.23 -17.26 17.91
CA SER A 210 -11.48 -18.70 17.85
C SER A 210 -12.91 -19.06 17.44
N ASP A 211 -13.83 -18.13 17.54
CA ASP A 211 -15.22 -18.23 17.13
C ASP A 211 -15.45 -17.91 15.64
N LEU A 212 -14.43 -17.37 14.96
CA LEU A 212 -14.47 -17.14 13.53
C LEU A 212 -14.15 -18.43 12.78
N VAL A 213 -15.19 -19.15 12.41
CA VAL A 213 -15.08 -20.49 11.80
C VAL A 213 -15.74 -20.56 10.44
N ASP A 214 -15.33 -21.52 9.61
CA ASP A 214 -15.98 -21.88 8.38
C ASP A 214 -17.23 -22.76 8.63
N TYR A 215 -17.89 -23.24 7.56
CA TYR A 215 -19.09 -24.09 7.67
C TYR A 215 -18.82 -25.46 8.29
N GLU A 216 -17.58 -25.90 8.28
CA GLU A 216 -17.14 -27.18 8.87
C GLU A 216 -16.67 -27.03 10.32
N GLY A 217 -16.60 -25.79 10.83
CA GLY A 217 -16.16 -25.47 12.17
C GLY A 217 -14.64 -25.29 12.28
N ASN A 218 -13.90 -25.21 11.18
CA ASN A 218 -12.48 -24.92 11.21
C ASN A 218 -12.24 -23.42 11.46
N CYS A 219 -11.31 -23.11 12.36
CA CYS A 219 -10.99 -21.72 12.66
C CYS A 219 -10.32 -21.03 11.46
N LEU A 220 -10.82 -19.85 11.10
CA LEU A 220 -10.33 -19.06 9.97
C LEU A 220 -9.10 -18.20 10.32
N MET A 221 -8.79 -18.05 11.60
CA MET A 221 -7.64 -17.30 12.09
C MET A 221 -6.64 -18.24 12.77
N SER A 222 -5.36 -17.90 12.69
CA SER A 222 -4.29 -18.65 13.34
C SER A 222 -4.47 -18.68 14.85
N GLN A 223 -4.43 -19.87 15.46
CA GLN A 223 -4.59 -20.06 16.89
C GLN A 223 -3.25 -20.25 17.63
N GLU A 224 -2.18 -20.47 16.88
CA GLU A 224 -0.85 -20.73 17.40
C GLU A 224 0.17 -19.76 16.81
N TYR A 225 1.15 -19.39 17.64
CA TYR A 225 2.26 -18.57 17.20
C TYR A 225 3.19 -19.35 16.28
N ASN A 226 3.54 -18.72 15.15
CA ASN A 226 4.49 -19.25 14.19
C ASN A 226 5.58 -18.21 13.90
N GLU A 227 6.76 -18.40 14.47
CA GLU A 227 7.91 -17.51 14.26
C GLU A 227 8.35 -17.44 12.80
N TYR A 228 8.13 -18.50 12.04
CA TYR A 228 8.47 -18.55 10.63
C TYR A 228 7.77 -17.47 9.78
N LYS A 229 6.60 -17.00 10.20
CA LYS A 229 5.92 -15.88 9.53
C LYS A 229 6.76 -14.60 9.54
N TRP A 230 7.46 -14.33 10.63
CA TRP A 230 8.39 -13.18 10.70
C TRP A 230 9.60 -13.39 9.79
N ALA A 231 10.17 -14.57 9.76
CA ALA A 231 11.29 -14.90 8.88
C ALA A 231 10.91 -14.72 7.39
N ARG A 232 9.72 -15.18 6.99
CA ARG A 232 9.19 -15.01 5.64
C ARG A 232 8.99 -13.52 5.29
N ALA A 233 8.43 -12.75 6.20
CA ALA A 233 8.24 -11.31 6.01
C ALA A 233 9.57 -10.58 5.84
N ALA A 234 10.57 -10.91 6.66
CA ALA A 234 11.91 -10.35 6.55
C ALA A 234 12.59 -10.72 5.22
N ALA A 235 12.50 -11.98 4.80
CA ALA A 235 13.03 -12.43 3.51
C ALA A 235 12.36 -11.72 2.34
N ALA A 236 11.04 -11.55 2.38
CA ALA A 236 10.31 -10.84 1.33
C ALA A 236 10.68 -9.34 1.26
N ALA A 237 10.89 -8.70 2.40
CA ALA A 237 11.37 -7.31 2.43
C ALA A 237 12.78 -7.20 1.86
N ARG A 238 13.66 -8.16 2.17
CA ARG A 238 15.01 -8.24 1.62
C ARG A 238 15.01 -8.38 0.09
N ASP A 239 14.10 -9.17 -0.47
CA ASP A 239 13.96 -9.32 -1.92
C ASP A 239 13.71 -7.98 -2.63
N VAL A 240 12.98 -7.05 -2.00
CA VAL A 240 12.77 -5.68 -2.51
C VAL A 240 14.06 -4.86 -2.37
N MET A 241 14.72 -4.93 -1.22
CA MET A 241 15.94 -4.17 -0.94
C MET A 241 17.09 -4.55 -1.88
N GLU A 242 17.16 -5.81 -2.29
CA GLU A 242 18.22 -6.35 -3.14
C GLU A 242 17.92 -6.23 -4.65
N LEU A 243 16.79 -5.64 -5.04
CA LEU A 243 16.52 -5.41 -6.47
C LEU A 243 17.61 -4.53 -7.08
N PRO A 244 18.11 -4.91 -8.27
CA PRO A 244 19.20 -4.20 -8.90
C PRO A 244 18.76 -2.83 -9.41
N GLY A 245 19.55 -1.82 -9.08
CA GLY A 245 19.48 -0.48 -9.61
C GLY A 245 20.51 -0.24 -10.71
N GLU A 246 20.71 1.02 -11.05
CA GLU A 246 21.75 1.45 -11.97
C GLU A 246 23.14 1.35 -11.32
N ASN A 247 24.16 1.13 -12.13
CA ASN A 247 25.59 1.10 -11.70
C ASN A 247 25.89 0.14 -10.53
N ASN A 248 25.28 -1.03 -10.52
CA ASN A 248 25.41 -2.04 -9.45
C ASN A 248 24.88 -1.57 -8.09
N GLY A 249 24.08 -0.52 -8.05
CA GLY A 249 23.41 -0.04 -6.85
C GLY A 249 22.10 -0.79 -6.56
N HIS A 250 21.42 -0.38 -5.49
CA HIS A 250 20.08 -0.83 -5.18
C HIS A 250 19.03 -0.05 -5.98
N ARG A 251 17.92 -0.70 -6.31
CA ARG A 251 16.81 -0.07 -7.03
C ARG A 251 16.11 1.00 -6.20
N TYR A 252 15.97 0.75 -4.91
CA TYR A 252 15.34 1.64 -3.94
C TYR A 252 16.32 1.93 -2.81
N GLU A 253 16.33 3.18 -2.36
CA GLU A 253 17.18 3.64 -1.27
C GLU A 253 16.52 4.81 -0.55
N LEU A 254 16.97 5.11 0.65
CA LEU A 254 16.52 6.30 1.35
C LEU A 254 17.04 7.55 0.65
N TYR A 255 16.13 8.50 0.42
CA TYR A 255 16.53 9.79 -0.14
C TYR A 255 17.38 10.59 0.83
N HIS A 256 18.41 11.17 0.32
CA HIS A 256 19.26 12.11 1.08
C HIS A 256 19.65 13.32 0.24
N LYS A 257 19.68 14.48 0.87
CA LYS A 257 20.19 15.71 0.30
C LYS A 257 21.52 16.04 0.99
N LYS A 258 22.53 16.36 0.21
CA LYS A 258 23.80 16.82 0.79
C LYS A 258 23.60 18.10 1.57
N ALA A 259 24.31 18.24 2.67
CA ALA A 259 24.32 19.48 3.43
C ALA A 259 24.83 20.63 2.56
N THR A 260 24.09 21.72 2.57
CA THR A 260 24.48 22.96 1.94
C THR A 260 24.51 24.03 3.01
N ASN A 261 25.48 24.94 2.97
CA ASN A 261 25.53 26.07 3.91
C ASN A 261 24.60 27.23 3.48
N ILE A 262 23.68 26.97 2.58
CA ILE A 262 22.76 27.97 2.04
C ILE A 262 21.38 27.73 2.65
N ALA A 263 20.94 28.66 3.49
CA ALA A 263 19.56 28.69 3.96
C ALA A 263 18.65 29.15 2.81
N GLU A 264 17.62 28.36 2.51
CA GLU A 264 16.58 28.80 1.58
C GLU A 264 15.63 29.80 2.26
N PRO A 265 15.21 30.89 1.57
CA PRO A 265 14.29 31.85 2.15
C PRO A 265 13.00 31.20 2.67
N GLY A 266 12.63 31.47 3.90
CA GLY A 266 11.42 30.97 4.52
C GLY A 266 11.53 29.58 5.16
N TYR A 267 12.71 28.98 5.15
CA TYR A 267 12.99 27.69 5.79
C TYR A 267 14.09 27.84 6.86
N PRO A 268 14.12 26.94 7.85
CA PRO A 268 15.22 26.89 8.78
C PRO A 268 16.56 26.75 8.04
N ALA A 269 17.59 27.34 8.59
CA ALA A 269 18.95 27.04 8.14
C ALA A 269 19.20 25.53 8.19
N THR A 270 20.09 25.04 7.35
CA THR A 270 20.51 23.63 7.36
C THR A 270 20.78 23.17 8.80
N ILE A 271 20.06 22.16 9.23
CA ILE A 271 20.25 21.59 10.56
C ILE A 271 21.48 20.70 10.51
N THR A 272 22.46 21.04 11.34
CA THR A 272 23.62 20.17 11.53
C THR A 272 23.16 18.89 12.24
N PRO A 273 23.45 17.71 11.69
CA PRO A 273 23.16 16.46 12.38
C PRO A 273 23.76 16.41 13.77
N TYR A 274 23.05 15.79 14.71
CA TYR A 274 23.56 15.58 16.05
C TYR A 274 24.89 14.81 16.01
N GLN A 275 25.89 15.27 16.74
CA GLN A 275 27.19 14.63 16.75
C GLN A 275 27.21 13.51 17.79
N ASP A 276 27.03 12.28 17.31
CA ASP A 276 26.99 11.08 18.12
C ASP A 276 27.76 9.92 17.47
N GLY A 277 28.93 9.68 18.01
CA GLY A 277 29.74 8.52 17.71
C GLY A 277 30.04 8.28 16.23
N ASP A 278 30.02 7.03 15.84
CA ASP A 278 30.44 6.54 14.52
C ASP A 278 29.58 7.06 13.35
N PHE A 279 28.26 7.21 13.55
CA PHE A 279 27.36 7.62 12.47
C PHE A 279 27.53 9.10 12.10
N SER A 280 27.83 9.95 13.07
CA SER A 280 27.99 11.40 12.86
C SER A 280 29.28 11.78 12.18
N THR A 281 30.29 10.93 12.20
CA THR A 281 31.60 11.17 11.61
C THR A 281 31.79 10.59 10.21
N LYS A 282 30.93 9.63 9.83
CA LYS A 282 30.93 8.99 8.52
C LYS A 282 29.99 9.72 7.55
N THR A 283 30.37 9.74 6.29
CA THR A 283 29.50 10.23 5.21
C THR A 283 28.35 9.26 4.96
N TRP A 284 27.33 9.69 4.21
CA TRP A 284 26.22 8.84 3.79
C TRP A 284 26.69 7.57 3.08
N ASN A 285 27.64 7.68 2.17
CA ASN A 285 28.19 6.54 1.45
C ASN A 285 28.97 5.56 2.34
N GLU A 286 29.42 6.01 3.49
CA GLU A 286 30.09 5.17 4.52
C GLU A 286 29.11 4.66 5.57
N GLY A 287 27.82 4.90 5.40
CA GLY A 287 26.76 4.49 6.31
C GLY A 287 26.52 5.47 7.47
N GLY A 288 26.96 6.72 7.35
CA GLY A 288 26.76 7.78 8.32
C GLY A 288 25.88 8.91 7.78
N TYR A 289 25.94 10.06 8.42
CA TYR A 289 25.12 11.22 8.08
C TYR A 289 25.86 12.57 8.20
N SER A 290 27.19 12.55 8.22
CA SER A 290 28.00 13.77 8.44
C SER A 290 27.88 14.80 7.31
N ASP A 291 27.53 14.37 6.10
CA ASP A 291 27.48 15.19 4.90
C ASP A 291 26.08 15.42 4.35
N ILE A 292 25.04 15.01 5.08
CA ILE A 292 23.64 15.21 4.67
C ILE A 292 22.95 16.32 5.46
N ASP A 293 21.92 16.90 4.85
CA ASP A 293 20.92 17.74 5.51
C ASP A 293 19.75 16.88 5.94
N PRO A 294 19.57 16.53 7.21
CA PRO A 294 18.51 15.62 7.66
C PRO A 294 17.12 16.22 7.51
N TYR A 295 16.97 17.52 7.68
CA TYR A 295 15.70 18.21 7.55
C TYR A 295 15.21 18.21 6.09
N GLU A 296 16.04 18.66 5.17
CA GLU A 296 15.69 18.69 3.74
C GLU A 296 15.56 17.28 3.15
N SER A 297 16.33 16.32 3.60
CA SER A 297 16.23 14.92 3.19
C SER A 297 14.86 14.36 3.53
N TYR A 298 14.40 14.53 4.77
CA TYR A 298 13.08 14.07 5.19
C TYR A 298 11.94 14.85 4.53
N ARG A 299 12.03 16.16 4.54
CA ARG A 299 11.00 17.07 4.01
C ARG A 299 10.72 16.83 2.52
N ALA A 300 11.76 16.65 1.72
CA ALA A 300 11.65 16.53 0.28
C ALA A 300 10.82 15.31 -0.17
N VAL A 301 10.84 14.23 0.60
CA VAL A 301 10.07 13.01 0.32
C VAL A 301 8.55 13.26 0.41
N PHE A 302 8.11 14.18 1.28
CA PHE A 302 6.70 14.38 1.60
C PHE A 302 6.08 15.66 1.03
N ASN A 303 6.88 16.65 0.67
CA ASN A 303 6.36 17.97 0.27
C ASN A 303 6.12 18.15 -1.23
N GLY A 304 6.31 17.10 -2.02
CA GLY A 304 6.13 17.14 -3.48
C GLY A 304 7.25 17.82 -4.26
N SER A 305 8.38 18.16 -3.61
CA SER A 305 9.54 18.75 -4.29
C SER A 305 10.29 17.76 -5.19
N LEU A 306 10.14 16.47 -4.94
CA LEU A 306 10.70 15.42 -5.77
C LEU A 306 9.65 14.94 -6.77
N ALA A 307 9.98 14.96 -8.05
CA ALA A 307 9.20 14.26 -9.05
C ALA A 307 9.22 12.75 -8.74
N MET A 308 8.17 12.02 -9.14
CA MET A 308 8.02 10.60 -8.86
C MET A 308 9.28 9.79 -9.26
N TYR A 309 9.87 10.09 -10.42
CA TYR A 309 11.07 9.42 -10.93
C TYR A 309 12.36 9.85 -10.24
N GLN A 310 12.33 10.91 -9.43
CA GLN A 310 13.47 11.41 -8.65
C GLN A 310 13.44 10.96 -7.19
N ASN A 311 12.34 10.33 -6.77
CA ASN A 311 12.19 9.84 -5.41
C ASN A 311 12.61 8.36 -5.31
N PRO A 312 13.81 8.06 -4.81
CA PRO A 312 14.31 6.68 -4.73
C PRO A 312 13.59 5.83 -3.68
N GLU A 313 12.82 6.45 -2.78
CA GLU A 313 12.01 5.73 -1.78
C GLU A 313 10.67 5.26 -2.35
N LEU A 314 10.22 5.84 -3.47
CA LEU A 314 8.94 5.51 -4.06
C LEU A 314 9.04 4.23 -4.89
N ILE A 315 8.37 3.18 -4.43
CA ILE A 315 8.35 1.89 -5.12
C ILE A 315 7.28 1.87 -6.20
N PHE A 316 6.06 2.26 -5.85
CA PHE A 316 4.92 2.31 -6.76
C PHE A 316 3.88 3.31 -6.29
N SER A 317 3.35 4.07 -7.21
CA SER A 317 2.23 4.97 -6.94
C SER A 317 1.28 4.98 -8.11
N ARG A 318 0.00 4.78 -7.82
CA ARG A 318 -1.08 4.98 -8.76
C ARG A 318 -1.94 6.12 -8.25
N GLY A 319 -1.60 7.33 -8.68
CA GLY A 319 -2.42 8.52 -8.43
C GLY A 319 -3.69 8.49 -9.29
N ARG A 320 -4.77 9.04 -8.75
CA ARG A 320 -5.95 9.35 -9.55
C ARG A 320 -5.70 10.70 -10.21
N ASN A 321 -5.76 10.74 -11.54
CA ASN A 321 -5.66 11.98 -12.29
C ASN A 321 -6.98 12.77 -12.20
N GLN A 322 -7.38 13.14 -11.01
CA GLN A 322 -8.54 14.01 -10.78
C GLN A 322 -8.10 15.31 -10.11
N GLY A 323 -7.57 16.18 -10.95
CA GLY A 323 -7.48 17.59 -10.69
C GLY A 323 -6.58 18.00 -9.53
N ALA A 324 -5.88 19.09 -9.73
CA ALA A 324 -5.09 19.79 -8.72
C ALA A 324 -5.89 20.15 -7.43
N ASN A 325 -7.21 20.15 -7.51
CA ASN A 325 -8.10 20.50 -6.40
C ASN A 325 -7.97 19.55 -5.21
N SER A 326 -7.63 18.30 -5.45
CA SER A 326 -7.58 17.28 -4.41
C SER A 326 -6.43 17.49 -3.40
N ILE A 327 -5.25 17.83 -3.88
CA ILE A 327 -4.10 18.11 -3.01
C ILE A 327 -4.26 19.48 -2.34
N ALA A 328 -4.77 20.47 -3.07
CA ALA A 328 -5.04 21.79 -2.54
C ALA A 328 -6.04 21.76 -1.37
N GLU A 329 -7.09 20.95 -1.46
CA GLU A 329 -8.05 20.79 -0.37
C GLU A 329 -7.41 20.09 0.86
N MET A 330 -6.60 19.06 0.64
CA MET A 330 -5.88 18.40 1.74
C MET A 330 -4.91 19.37 2.43
N VAL A 331 -4.20 20.19 1.68
CA VAL A 331 -3.30 21.22 2.22
C VAL A 331 -4.09 22.25 3.04
N LYS A 332 -5.22 22.75 2.51
CA LYS A 332 -6.09 23.68 3.25
C LYS A 332 -6.58 23.13 4.58
N LEU A 333 -6.91 21.84 4.64
CA LEU A 333 -7.35 21.19 5.86
C LEU A 333 -6.27 21.14 6.95
N GLN A 334 -5.00 21.11 6.53
CA GLN A 334 -3.86 21.08 7.44
C GLN A 334 -3.35 22.47 7.83
N MET A 335 -3.59 23.48 6.99
CA MET A 335 -3.07 24.82 7.22
C MET A 335 -3.88 25.59 8.29
N PRO A 336 -3.21 26.39 9.12
CA PRO A 336 -3.89 27.34 10.02
C PRO A 336 -4.80 28.30 9.25
N LYS A 337 -5.91 28.67 9.86
CA LYS A 337 -6.91 29.58 9.27
C LYS A 337 -6.32 30.93 8.85
N THR A 338 -5.29 31.37 9.53
CA THR A 338 -4.60 32.65 9.28
C THR A 338 -3.65 32.61 8.10
N LEU A 339 -3.35 31.42 7.57
CA LEU A 339 -2.44 31.23 6.44
C LEU A 339 -3.24 30.80 5.21
N GLY A 340 -3.40 31.70 4.23
CA GLY A 340 -3.94 31.39 2.92
C GLY A 340 -5.33 30.77 2.86
N GLY A 341 -6.17 31.00 3.87
CA GLY A 341 -7.53 30.44 3.93
C GLY A 341 -7.58 28.97 4.38
N GLY A 342 -6.63 28.53 5.16
CA GLY A 342 -6.62 27.19 5.76
C GLY A 342 -7.83 26.95 6.66
N ASN A 343 -8.21 25.70 6.83
CA ASN A 343 -9.38 25.31 7.62
C ASN A 343 -9.01 24.86 9.05
N ASN A 344 -7.73 24.62 9.32
CA ASN A 344 -7.25 24.11 10.62
C ASN A 344 -8.04 22.88 11.10
N ALA A 345 -8.32 21.96 10.19
CA ALA A 345 -9.20 20.84 10.45
C ALA A 345 -8.46 19.57 10.92
N TYR A 346 -7.20 19.42 10.54
CA TYR A 346 -6.37 18.31 10.98
C TYR A 346 -5.43 18.76 12.08
N GLY A 347 -5.39 17.98 13.14
CA GLY A 347 -4.41 18.07 14.21
C GLY A 347 -3.70 16.77 14.42
N MET A 348 -2.41 16.83 14.75
CA MET A 348 -1.65 15.66 15.19
C MET A 348 -2.06 15.34 16.63
N THR A 349 -2.23 14.07 16.96
CA THR A 349 -2.48 13.66 18.34
C THR A 349 -1.19 13.81 19.17
N GLN A 350 -1.35 14.00 20.49
CA GLN A 350 -0.18 14.07 21.37
C GLN A 350 0.66 12.80 21.31
N LYS A 351 -0.01 11.64 21.21
CA LYS A 351 0.68 10.34 21.03
C LYS A 351 1.60 10.33 19.82
N MET A 352 1.13 10.89 18.69
CA MET A 352 1.94 10.97 17.48
C MET A 352 3.09 11.98 17.63
N CYS A 353 2.85 13.10 18.31
CA CYS A 353 3.92 14.05 18.63
C CYS A 353 5.00 13.40 19.51
N ASP A 354 4.60 12.66 20.52
CA ASP A 354 5.50 12.00 21.47
C ASP A 354 6.26 10.82 20.83
N ALA A 355 5.83 10.34 19.66
CA ALA A 355 6.52 9.27 18.93
C ALA A 355 7.75 9.73 18.15
N TYR A 356 7.95 11.03 17.98
CA TYR A 356 9.15 11.58 17.37
C TYR A 356 10.32 11.62 18.37
N TYR A 357 11.47 11.19 17.91
CA TYR A 357 12.70 11.24 18.72
C TYR A 357 13.20 12.66 18.89
N MET A 358 13.94 12.87 19.97
CA MET A 358 14.67 14.11 20.22
C MET A 358 15.85 14.24 19.24
N ALA A 359 16.44 15.44 19.14
CA ALA A 359 17.55 15.70 18.22
C ALA A 359 18.78 14.81 18.45
N ASN A 360 18.95 14.30 19.66
CA ASN A 360 20.02 13.37 20.04
C ASN A 360 19.66 11.88 19.84
N GLY A 361 18.49 11.58 19.28
CA GLY A 361 18.01 10.21 19.08
C GLY A 361 17.32 9.56 20.29
N ASP A 362 17.21 10.27 21.42
CA ASP A 362 16.47 9.76 22.57
C ASP A 362 14.96 9.79 22.33
N GLU A 363 14.25 8.88 22.99
CA GLU A 363 12.79 8.93 23.02
C GLU A 363 12.30 10.17 23.76
N PHE A 364 11.16 10.72 23.32
CA PHE A 364 10.52 11.82 24.02
C PHE A 364 10.14 11.38 25.44
N SER A 365 10.56 12.14 26.44
CA SER A 365 10.18 11.94 27.84
C SER A 365 9.58 13.21 28.41
N ARG A 366 8.36 13.11 28.96
CA ARG A 366 7.72 14.23 29.65
C ARG A 366 8.48 14.72 30.89
N GLU A 367 9.36 13.89 31.42
CA GLU A 367 10.19 14.27 32.59
C GLU A 367 11.24 15.33 32.23
N HIS A 368 11.62 15.43 30.97
CA HIS A 368 12.55 16.46 30.48
C HIS A 368 11.91 17.87 30.34
N PHE A 369 10.61 18.00 30.52
CA PHE A 369 9.88 19.26 30.39
C PHE A 369 9.39 19.83 31.73
N LYS A 370 9.99 19.42 32.83
CA LYS A 370 9.70 20.01 34.15
C LYS A 370 10.62 21.15 34.46
#